data_1a112efeb422f135f887b2309615381d
#
_entry.id   1a112efeb422f135f887b2309615381d
#
_cell.length_a   1.000
_cell.length_b   1.000
_cell.length_c   1.000
_cell.angle_alpha   90.00
_cell.angle_beta   90.00
_cell.angle_gamma   90.00
#
_symmetry.space_group_name_H-M   'P 1'
#
loop_
_entity.id
_entity.type
_entity.pdbx_description
1 polymer ?
#
loop_
_entity_poly.entity_id
_entity_poly.type
_entity_poly.pdbx_seq_one_letter_code
_entity_poly.pdbx_strand_id
1 'polypeptide(L)'
;MATVTTHAEQQRQATSGQTDVRQVVGFSFYRIDPAWRRLASGVKSKQSAELLGVINTWSKRLMVRTYSLVGLKADVDFLIWRVGRTAEELQAMSAAVRQTAIAGYLTMPYTYLSMTKRSTYVDKLDPEHQDRRRFITFAGSKYLFVYPFVKTREWYQLPFEQRQAMMDEHIQIGNKYPSVRLHTTYSFGLDDQEFIVAFETDKPQDFLDLVMELRETKGSKFTLRDTPIFTCVAKPFSEVLHDLGG
;
A
#
# COMPACT_ATOMS: atom_id res chain seq x y z
N MET A 1 29.92 -41.42 -19.85
CA MET A 1 28.55 -41.37 -19.26
C MET A 1 28.08 -39.92 -19.25
N ALA A 2 27.16 -39.56 -20.12
CA ALA A 2 26.60 -38.19 -20.20
C ALA A 2 25.41 -38.11 -19.23
N THR A 3 25.50 -37.23 -18.27
CA THR A 3 24.43 -36.96 -17.28
C THR A 3 23.30 -36.24 -17.98
N VAL A 4 22.14 -36.90 -18.09
CA VAL A 4 20.91 -36.30 -18.63
C VAL A 4 20.32 -35.39 -17.55
N THR A 5 20.48 -34.10 -17.73
CA THR A 5 19.84 -33.09 -16.88
C THR A 5 18.34 -33.06 -17.19
N THR A 6 17.48 -33.19 -16.19
CA THR A 6 16.04 -33.24 -16.35
C THR A 6 15.49 -31.86 -16.73
N HIS A 7 14.37 -31.82 -17.48
CA HIS A 7 13.69 -30.58 -17.89
C HIS A 7 13.36 -29.62 -16.71
N ALA A 8 13.18 -30.18 -15.49
CA ALA A 8 12.95 -29.44 -14.29
C ALA A 8 14.20 -28.70 -13.78
N GLU A 9 15.40 -29.26 -14.00
CA GLU A 9 16.67 -28.58 -13.65
C GLU A 9 17.04 -27.50 -14.65
N GLN A 10 16.70 -27.68 -15.93
CA GLN A 10 16.88 -26.66 -16.96
C GLN A 10 15.95 -25.47 -16.76
N GLN A 11 14.70 -25.69 -16.30
CA GLN A 11 13.79 -24.61 -15.92
C GLN A 11 14.24 -23.87 -14.64
N ARG A 12 14.86 -24.55 -13.67
CA ARG A 12 15.44 -23.90 -12.48
C ARG A 12 16.67 -23.07 -12.79
N GLN A 13 17.50 -23.48 -13.75
CA GLN A 13 18.68 -22.71 -14.18
C GLN A 13 18.33 -21.49 -15.05
N ALA A 14 17.26 -21.54 -15.84
CA ALA A 14 16.80 -20.41 -16.65
C ALA A 14 16.18 -19.26 -15.82
N THR A 15 15.77 -19.52 -14.57
CA THR A 15 15.20 -18.51 -13.65
C THR A 15 16.20 -17.88 -12.67
N SER A 16 17.46 -18.35 -12.64
CA SER A 16 18.47 -17.90 -11.65
C SER A 16 19.27 -16.64 -12.05
N GLY A 17 18.98 -16.02 -13.18
CA GLY A 17 19.77 -14.90 -13.72
C GLY A 17 19.13 -13.50 -13.63
N GLN A 18 17.83 -13.37 -13.37
CA GLN A 18 17.19 -12.09 -13.13
C GLN A 18 16.92 -11.96 -11.65
N THR A 19 17.70 -11.11 -10.96
CA THR A 19 17.35 -10.67 -9.59
C THR A 19 15.93 -10.12 -9.63
N ASP A 20 15.02 -10.78 -8.91
CA ASP A 20 13.62 -10.35 -8.78
C ASP A 20 13.58 -9.05 -7.96
N VAL A 21 13.88 -7.93 -8.62
CA VAL A 21 13.89 -6.60 -8.00
C VAL A 21 12.48 -6.31 -7.51
N ARG A 22 12.33 -6.14 -6.19
CA ARG A 22 11.10 -5.79 -5.51
C ARG A 22 11.21 -4.41 -4.90
N GLN A 23 10.08 -3.72 -4.86
CA GLN A 23 9.98 -2.50 -4.06
C GLN A 23 9.53 -2.88 -2.65
N VAL A 24 10.10 -2.21 -1.66
CA VAL A 24 9.63 -2.23 -0.27
C VAL A 24 8.65 -1.08 -0.09
N VAL A 25 7.49 -1.39 0.47
CA VAL A 25 6.36 -0.47 0.57
C VAL A 25 5.95 -0.31 2.03
N GLY A 26 5.87 0.92 2.48
CA GLY A 26 5.45 1.27 3.84
C GLY A 26 4.29 2.25 3.86
N PHE A 27 3.28 1.95 4.64
CA PHE A 27 2.17 2.84 4.96
C PHE A 27 2.28 3.19 6.44
N SER A 28 2.49 4.47 6.76
CA SER A 28 2.55 4.94 8.15
C SER A 28 1.45 5.94 8.40
N PHE A 29 0.55 5.58 9.31
CA PHE A 29 -0.60 6.37 9.71
C PHE A 29 -0.30 7.06 11.02
N TYR A 30 -0.47 8.36 11.03
CA TYR A 30 -0.14 9.21 12.17
C TYR A 30 -1.36 9.90 12.73
N ARG A 31 -1.34 10.11 14.04
CA ARG A 31 -2.28 10.95 14.76
C ARG A 31 -1.50 12.01 15.52
N ILE A 32 -1.98 13.25 15.48
CA ILE A 32 -1.38 14.34 16.26
C ILE A 32 -2.07 14.49 17.61
N ASP A 33 -1.29 14.65 18.67
CA ASP A 33 -1.83 14.96 19.99
C ASP A 33 -2.51 16.34 19.97
N PRO A 34 -3.75 16.47 20.47
CA PRO A 34 -4.43 17.76 20.62
C PRO A 34 -3.64 18.83 21.39
N ALA A 35 -2.69 18.43 22.24
CA ALA A 35 -1.79 19.35 22.93
C ALA A 35 -0.97 20.21 21.97
N TRP A 36 -0.57 19.66 20.81
CA TRP A 36 0.17 20.41 19.80
C TRP A 36 -0.62 21.62 19.27
N ARG A 37 -1.93 21.49 19.09
CA ARG A 37 -2.80 22.57 18.60
C ARG A 37 -2.86 23.76 19.56
N ARG A 38 -2.56 23.54 20.85
CA ARG A 38 -2.53 24.58 21.88
C ARG A 38 -1.22 25.36 21.96
N LEU A 39 -0.19 24.94 21.22
CA LEU A 39 1.07 25.66 21.14
C LEU A 39 0.92 27.00 20.43
N ALA A 40 1.79 27.96 20.76
CA ALA A 40 1.85 29.24 20.05
C ALA A 40 2.09 29.03 18.54
N SER A 41 1.47 29.87 17.70
CA SER A 41 1.54 29.73 16.23
C SER A 41 2.97 29.68 15.71
N GLY A 42 3.87 30.52 16.20
CA GLY A 42 5.28 30.52 15.78
C GLY A 42 6.02 29.21 16.11
N VAL A 43 5.66 28.54 17.22
CA VAL A 43 6.22 27.22 17.57
C VAL A 43 5.72 26.16 16.58
N LYS A 44 4.41 26.15 16.31
CA LYS A 44 3.79 25.22 15.35
C LYS A 44 4.37 25.39 13.94
N SER A 45 4.47 26.62 13.46
CA SER A 45 5.03 26.91 12.14
C SER A 45 6.48 26.44 12.02
N LYS A 46 7.32 26.65 13.05
CA LYS A 46 8.70 26.15 13.07
C LYS A 46 8.77 24.63 13.00
N GLN A 47 7.98 23.94 13.84
CA GLN A 47 7.94 22.48 13.89
C GLN A 47 7.37 21.89 12.59
N SER A 48 6.34 22.53 12.01
CA SER A 48 5.78 22.12 10.70
C SER A 48 6.82 22.27 9.59
N ALA A 49 7.56 23.38 9.55
CA ALA A 49 8.61 23.59 8.55
C ALA A 49 9.75 22.57 8.68
N GLU A 50 10.12 22.18 9.90
CA GLU A 50 11.13 21.15 10.16
C GLU A 50 10.69 19.80 9.59
N LEU A 51 9.48 19.33 9.92
CA LEU A 51 8.95 18.07 9.41
C LEU A 51 8.77 18.10 7.87
N LEU A 52 8.25 19.21 7.33
CA LEU A 52 8.13 19.41 5.88
C LEU A 52 9.50 19.30 5.18
N GLY A 53 10.55 19.85 5.78
CA GLY A 53 11.92 19.76 5.28
C GLY A 53 12.41 18.30 5.21
N VAL A 54 12.11 17.50 6.23
CA VAL A 54 12.42 16.06 6.24
C VAL A 54 11.68 15.34 5.10
N ILE A 55 10.37 15.56 4.97
CA ILE A 55 9.57 14.92 3.90
C ILE A 55 10.11 15.29 2.51
N ASN A 56 10.38 16.57 2.28
CA ASN A 56 10.93 17.05 1.00
C ASN A 56 12.31 16.46 0.68
N THR A 57 13.16 16.29 1.69
CA THR A 57 14.50 15.69 1.54
C THR A 57 14.37 14.22 1.12
N TRP A 58 13.52 13.48 1.80
CA TRP A 58 13.33 12.04 1.53
C TRP A 58 12.55 11.78 0.24
N SER A 59 11.67 12.67 -0.18
CA SER A 59 10.95 12.55 -1.47
C SER A 59 11.88 12.62 -2.71
N LYS A 60 13.14 13.03 -2.53
CA LYS A 60 14.18 12.96 -3.57
C LYS A 60 14.84 11.58 -3.68
N ARG A 61 14.66 10.73 -2.69
CA ARG A 61 15.30 9.40 -2.55
C ARG A 61 14.31 8.26 -2.63
N LEU A 62 13.11 8.46 -2.12
CA LEU A 62 11.99 7.53 -2.11
C LEU A 62 10.82 8.09 -2.90
N MET A 63 9.97 7.22 -3.42
CA MET A 63 8.64 7.66 -3.84
C MET A 63 7.79 7.87 -2.58
N VAL A 64 7.33 9.11 -2.37
CA VAL A 64 6.54 9.49 -1.20
C VAL A 64 5.25 10.15 -1.64
N ARG A 65 4.13 9.73 -1.05
CA ARG A 65 2.82 10.38 -1.18
C ARG A 65 2.24 10.62 0.19
N THR A 66 1.56 11.73 0.33
CA THR A 66 0.96 12.17 1.59
C THR A 66 -0.54 12.40 1.43
N TYR A 67 -1.28 12.07 2.47
CA TYR A 67 -2.74 12.13 2.46
C TYR A 67 -3.26 12.65 3.79
N SER A 68 -4.33 13.44 3.75
CA SER A 68 -5.10 13.84 4.92
C SER A 68 -6.22 12.82 5.18
N LEU A 69 -6.42 12.46 6.44
CA LEU A 69 -7.55 11.67 6.92
C LEU A 69 -8.36 12.46 7.99
N VAL A 70 -8.05 13.73 8.18
CA VAL A 70 -8.72 14.59 9.16
C VAL A 70 -10.24 14.58 8.92
N GLY A 71 -10.99 14.19 9.96
CA GLY A 71 -12.44 14.06 9.90
C GLY A 71 -12.98 12.81 9.19
N LEU A 72 -12.11 12.00 8.56
CA LEU A 72 -12.49 10.77 7.85
C LEU A 72 -12.22 9.49 8.65
N LYS A 73 -11.27 9.54 9.60
CA LYS A 73 -10.93 8.42 10.47
C LYS A 73 -10.73 8.92 11.90
N ALA A 74 -11.32 8.23 12.88
CA ALA A 74 -11.36 8.71 14.26
C ALA A 74 -10.00 8.70 14.97
N ASP A 75 -9.13 7.79 14.60
CA ASP A 75 -7.87 7.48 15.28
C ASP A 75 -6.62 7.81 14.46
N VAL A 76 -6.79 8.42 13.27
CA VAL A 76 -5.71 8.77 12.34
C VAL A 76 -5.99 10.12 11.70
N ASP A 77 -4.97 10.97 11.60
CA ASP A 77 -5.07 12.28 10.96
C ASP A 77 -4.41 12.32 9.56
N PHE A 78 -3.31 11.59 9.36
CA PHE A 78 -2.64 11.58 8.06
C PHE A 78 -1.87 10.28 7.79
N LEU A 79 -1.59 10.03 6.51
CA LEU A 79 -0.82 8.92 6.01
C LEU A 79 0.41 9.43 5.23
N ILE A 80 1.55 8.78 5.45
CA ILE A 80 2.72 8.84 4.57
C ILE A 80 2.88 7.46 3.91
N TRP A 81 2.64 7.40 2.60
CA TRP A 81 2.90 6.22 1.77
C TRP A 81 4.29 6.33 1.14
N ARG A 82 5.13 5.34 1.39
CA ARG A 82 6.53 5.31 0.95
C ARG A 82 6.81 4.07 0.14
N VAL A 83 7.59 4.22 -0.92
CA VAL A 83 8.08 3.11 -1.74
C VAL A 83 9.57 3.29 -1.96
N GLY A 84 10.35 2.32 -1.57
CA GLY A 84 11.81 2.30 -1.65
C GLY A 84 12.33 0.97 -2.18
N ARG A 85 13.64 0.81 -2.13
CA ARG A 85 14.32 -0.41 -2.56
C ARG A 85 14.61 -1.36 -1.39
N THR A 86 14.81 -0.81 -0.20
CA THR A 86 15.15 -1.57 1.01
C THR A 86 14.33 -1.12 2.21
N ALA A 87 14.22 -1.98 3.22
CA ALA A 87 13.54 -1.64 4.48
C ALA A 87 14.32 -0.57 5.26
N GLU A 88 15.64 -0.58 5.16
CA GLU A 88 16.53 0.38 5.81
C GLU A 88 16.30 1.81 5.30
N GLU A 89 15.99 1.99 4.00
CA GLU A 89 15.63 3.31 3.48
C GLU A 89 14.34 3.84 4.13
N LEU A 90 13.32 3.00 4.27
CA LEU A 90 12.06 3.37 4.92
C LEU A 90 12.27 3.65 6.42
N GLN A 91 13.10 2.83 7.08
CA GLN A 91 13.46 3.00 8.48
C GLN A 91 14.22 4.30 8.71
N ALA A 92 15.21 4.61 7.86
CA ALA A 92 15.99 5.84 7.96
C ALA A 92 15.13 7.10 7.81
N MET A 93 14.14 7.10 6.89
CA MET A 93 13.15 8.18 6.80
C MET A 93 12.30 8.28 8.07
N SER A 94 11.86 7.16 8.64
CA SER A 94 11.09 7.16 9.88
C SER A 94 11.93 7.68 11.06
N ALA A 95 13.20 7.34 11.13
CA ALA A 95 14.13 7.87 12.13
C ALA A 95 14.30 9.38 11.98
N ALA A 96 14.44 9.88 10.75
CA ALA A 96 14.52 11.32 10.50
C ALA A 96 13.24 12.08 10.92
N VAL A 97 12.05 11.51 10.68
CA VAL A 97 10.78 12.05 11.18
C VAL A 97 10.79 12.12 12.70
N ARG A 98 11.24 11.07 13.39
CA ARG A 98 11.29 11.01 14.87
C ARG A 98 12.27 12.02 15.49
N GLN A 99 13.24 12.54 14.75
CA GLN A 99 14.16 13.59 15.23
C GLN A 99 13.56 14.99 15.20
N THR A 100 12.40 15.20 14.55
CA THR A 100 11.74 16.50 14.50
C THR A 100 10.99 16.78 15.81
N ALA A 101 10.92 18.06 16.17
CA ALA A 101 10.26 18.46 17.42
C ALA A 101 8.74 18.14 17.45
N ILE A 102 8.05 18.18 16.29
CA ILE A 102 6.65 17.78 16.19
C ILE A 102 6.44 16.29 16.48
N ALA A 103 7.46 15.44 16.25
CA ALA A 103 7.33 14.00 16.48
C ALA A 103 7.02 13.65 17.93
N GLY A 104 7.36 14.50 18.91
CA GLY A 104 6.94 14.35 20.30
C GLY A 104 5.42 14.41 20.51
N TYR A 105 4.69 14.92 19.52
CA TYR A 105 3.21 14.99 19.51
C TYR A 105 2.58 14.01 18.52
N LEU A 106 3.38 13.15 17.84
CA LEU A 106 2.87 12.19 16.88
C LEU A 106 2.83 10.79 17.47
N THR A 107 1.68 10.17 17.40
CA THR A 107 1.54 8.71 17.55
C THR A 107 1.36 8.06 16.18
N MET A 108 1.68 6.77 16.08
CA MET A 108 1.55 5.99 14.86
C MET A 108 0.67 4.76 15.16
N PRO A 109 -0.67 4.91 15.14
CA PRO A 109 -1.60 3.85 15.51
C PRO A 109 -1.53 2.64 14.58
N TYR A 110 -1.21 2.88 13.29
CA TYR A 110 -1.07 1.83 12.30
C TYR A 110 0.17 2.05 11.44
N THR A 111 0.82 0.95 11.14
CA THR A 111 1.89 0.88 10.13
C THR A 111 1.78 -0.45 9.40
N TYR A 112 2.04 -0.44 8.08
CA TYR A 112 2.06 -1.65 7.28
C TYR A 112 3.32 -1.70 6.46
N LEU A 113 3.96 -2.88 6.46
CA LEU A 113 5.14 -3.19 5.67
C LEU A 113 4.81 -4.30 4.66
N SER A 114 5.20 -4.10 3.42
CA SER A 114 4.94 -5.05 2.35
C SER A 114 6.00 -4.94 1.25
N MET A 115 5.95 -5.85 0.29
CA MET A 115 6.77 -5.80 -0.92
C MET A 115 5.92 -6.01 -2.17
N THR A 116 6.37 -5.44 -3.28
CA THR A 116 5.83 -5.79 -4.60
C THR A 116 6.24 -7.19 -4.99
N LYS A 117 5.36 -7.89 -5.69
CA LYS A 117 5.61 -9.22 -6.24
C LYS A 117 4.71 -9.43 -7.46
N ARG A 118 5.21 -10.14 -8.47
CA ARG A 118 4.37 -10.57 -9.59
C ARG A 118 3.24 -11.47 -9.07
N SER A 119 2.01 -11.21 -9.48
CA SER A 119 0.87 -12.06 -9.14
C SER A 119 1.07 -13.49 -9.66
N THR A 120 0.62 -14.47 -8.89
CA THR A 120 0.58 -15.87 -9.35
C THR A 120 -0.65 -16.15 -10.22
N TYR A 121 -1.68 -15.31 -10.13
CA TYR A 121 -2.91 -15.45 -10.93
C TYR A 121 -2.79 -14.67 -12.24
N VAL A 122 -3.15 -15.31 -13.33
CA VAL A 122 -3.04 -14.74 -14.68
C VAL A 122 -4.34 -14.04 -15.04
N ASP A 123 -4.24 -12.77 -15.49
CA ASP A 123 -5.33 -12.12 -16.19
C ASP A 123 -5.35 -12.65 -17.64
N LYS A 124 -6.33 -13.49 -17.96
CA LYS A 124 -6.46 -14.10 -19.29
C LYS A 124 -6.89 -13.09 -20.36
N LEU A 125 -7.49 -11.98 -19.96
CA LEU A 125 -7.94 -10.90 -20.87
C LEU A 125 -6.81 -9.91 -21.16
N ASP A 126 -5.86 -9.76 -20.23
CA ASP A 126 -4.69 -8.91 -20.37
C ASP A 126 -3.45 -9.57 -19.72
N PRO A 127 -2.79 -10.51 -20.45
CA PRO A 127 -1.64 -11.24 -19.93
C PRO A 127 -0.45 -10.33 -19.56
N GLU A 128 -0.32 -9.15 -20.19
CA GLU A 128 0.73 -8.18 -19.89
C GLU A 128 0.43 -7.34 -18.63
N HIS A 129 -0.80 -7.40 -18.14
CA HIS A 129 -1.26 -6.67 -16.97
C HIS A 129 -0.41 -6.96 -15.72
N GLN A 130 0.02 -8.21 -15.54
CA GLN A 130 0.85 -8.63 -14.41
C GLN A 130 2.19 -7.91 -14.37
N ASP A 131 2.82 -7.70 -15.51
CA ASP A 131 4.12 -7.04 -15.60
C ASP A 131 3.98 -5.53 -15.41
N ARG A 132 2.90 -4.93 -15.90
CA ARG A 132 2.57 -3.52 -15.64
C ARG A 132 2.26 -3.24 -14.18
N ARG A 133 1.67 -4.19 -13.45
CA ARG A 133 1.34 -4.08 -12.01
C ARG A 133 2.43 -4.59 -11.07
N ARG A 134 3.55 -5.07 -11.61
CA ARG A 134 4.66 -5.57 -10.81
C ARG A 134 5.28 -4.51 -9.90
N PHE A 135 5.24 -3.25 -10.35
CA PHE A 135 5.80 -2.12 -9.60
C PHE A 135 4.73 -1.10 -9.29
N ILE A 136 4.85 -0.48 -8.11
CA ILE A 136 4.04 0.67 -7.76
C ILE A 136 4.57 1.87 -8.54
N THR A 137 3.64 2.52 -9.26
CA THR A 137 3.79 3.86 -9.82
C THR A 137 2.53 4.62 -9.43
N PHE A 138 2.67 5.75 -8.74
CA PHE A 138 1.51 6.52 -8.28
C PHE A 138 0.68 7.01 -9.47
N ALA A 139 -0.64 6.82 -9.43
CA ALA A 139 -1.56 7.35 -10.44
C ALA A 139 -1.75 8.87 -10.28
N GLY A 140 -1.55 9.38 -9.06
CA GLY A 140 -1.76 10.79 -8.76
C GLY A 140 -3.22 11.16 -8.51
N SER A 141 -4.09 10.16 -8.32
CA SER A 141 -5.51 10.36 -8.05
C SER A 141 -5.76 11.06 -6.71
N LYS A 142 -6.94 11.69 -6.60
CA LYS A 142 -7.35 12.45 -5.43
C LYS A 142 -7.60 11.58 -4.20
N TYR A 143 -8.11 10.37 -4.39
CA TYR A 143 -8.44 9.46 -3.28
C TYR A 143 -7.55 8.23 -3.30
N LEU A 144 -7.22 7.75 -2.10
CA LEU A 144 -6.63 6.44 -1.85
C LEU A 144 -7.48 5.73 -0.80
N PHE A 145 -7.89 4.49 -1.13
CA PHE A 145 -8.49 3.55 -0.19
C PHE A 145 -7.47 2.46 0.10
N VAL A 146 -7.06 2.30 1.34
CA VAL A 146 -6.04 1.32 1.71
C VAL A 146 -6.45 0.52 2.94
N TYR A 147 -6.18 -0.79 2.92
CA TYR A 147 -6.45 -1.68 4.03
C TYR A 147 -5.60 -2.96 3.99
N PRO A 148 -5.33 -3.56 5.17
CA PRO A 148 -4.74 -4.90 5.25
C PRO A 148 -5.74 -5.94 4.77
N PHE A 149 -5.24 -7.01 4.16
CA PHE A 149 -6.09 -8.07 3.66
C PHE A 149 -5.50 -9.43 4.01
N VAL A 150 -6.35 -10.33 4.53
CA VAL A 150 -5.98 -11.68 4.94
C VAL A 150 -7.02 -12.66 4.40
N LYS A 151 -6.56 -13.75 3.77
CA LYS A 151 -7.38 -14.88 3.35
C LYS A 151 -7.50 -15.91 4.48
N THR A 152 -8.54 -16.74 4.43
CA THR A 152 -8.63 -17.91 5.29
C THR A 152 -7.58 -18.96 4.89
N ARG A 153 -7.22 -19.88 5.83
CA ARG A 153 -6.26 -20.94 5.53
C ARG A 153 -6.77 -21.92 4.47
N GLU A 154 -8.07 -22.14 4.42
CA GLU A 154 -8.74 -23.00 3.42
C GLU A 154 -8.49 -22.50 2.00
N TRP A 155 -8.38 -21.15 1.77
CA TRP A 155 -8.03 -20.59 0.48
C TRP A 155 -6.75 -21.22 -0.09
N TYR A 156 -5.72 -21.34 0.74
CA TYR A 156 -4.41 -21.84 0.32
C TYR A 156 -4.37 -23.37 0.14
N GLN A 157 -5.33 -24.09 0.72
CA GLN A 157 -5.48 -25.53 0.61
C GLN A 157 -6.27 -25.94 -0.66
N LEU A 158 -6.97 -24.99 -1.30
CA LEU A 158 -7.64 -25.26 -2.57
C LEU A 158 -6.65 -25.55 -3.69
N PRO A 159 -6.99 -26.45 -4.62
CA PRO A 159 -6.24 -26.61 -5.88
C PRO A 159 -6.05 -25.27 -6.60
N PHE A 160 -4.92 -25.10 -7.28
CA PHE A 160 -4.61 -23.84 -7.95
C PHE A 160 -5.68 -23.43 -8.97
N GLU A 161 -6.19 -24.41 -9.73
CA GLU A 161 -7.22 -24.19 -10.77
C GLU A 161 -8.52 -23.62 -10.19
N GLN A 162 -8.92 -24.06 -9.01
CA GLN A 162 -10.09 -23.50 -8.33
C GLN A 162 -9.86 -22.07 -7.87
N ARG A 163 -8.67 -21.77 -7.31
CA ARG A 163 -8.29 -20.40 -6.94
C ARG A 163 -8.21 -19.50 -8.18
N GLN A 164 -7.63 -19.98 -9.28
CA GLN A 164 -7.56 -19.24 -10.53
C GLN A 164 -8.96 -18.92 -11.07
N ALA A 165 -9.90 -19.88 -11.07
CA ALA A 165 -11.26 -19.66 -11.53
C ALA A 165 -12.00 -18.58 -10.73
N MET A 166 -11.80 -18.55 -9.38
CA MET A 166 -12.36 -17.49 -8.54
C MET A 166 -11.67 -16.15 -8.77
N MET A 167 -10.37 -16.15 -9.07
CA MET A 167 -9.65 -14.92 -9.41
C MET A 167 -9.99 -14.42 -10.81
N ASP A 168 -10.33 -15.29 -11.76
CA ASP A 168 -10.86 -14.89 -13.07
C ASP A 168 -12.16 -14.06 -12.90
N GLU A 169 -13.09 -14.53 -12.05
CA GLU A 169 -14.31 -13.80 -11.70
C GLU A 169 -13.98 -12.43 -11.05
N HIS A 170 -13.07 -12.42 -10.09
CA HIS A 170 -12.61 -11.21 -9.40
C HIS A 170 -11.99 -10.20 -10.36
N ILE A 171 -11.13 -10.65 -11.27
CA ILE A 171 -10.45 -9.82 -12.28
C ILE A 171 -11.46 -9.24 -13.27
N GLN A 172 -12.45 -10.04 -13.73
CA GLN A 172 -13.51 -9.56 -14.62
C GLN A 172 -14.30 -8.41 -14.00
N ILE A 173 -14.63 -8.51 -12.71
CA ILE A 173 -15.30 -7.40 -11.99
C ILE A 173 -14.37 -6.19 -11.90
N GLY A 174 -13.11 -6.38 -11.52
CA GLY A 174 -12.15 -5.29 -11.45
C GLY A 174 -12.02 -4.53 -12.77
N ASN A 175 -12.07 -5.22 -13.89
CA ASN A 175 -11.94 -4.63 -15.23
C ASN A 175 -13.16 -3.78 -15.64
N LYS A 176 -14.32 -3.91 -14.97
CA LYS A 176 -15.48 -3.00 -15.19
C LYS A 176 -15.22 -1.58 -14.66
N TYR A 177 -14.26 -1.41 -13.77
CA TYR A 177 -13.96 -0.15 -13.09
C TYR A 177 -12.56 0.39 -13.44
N PRO A 178 -12.31 0.79 -14.69
CA PRO A 178 -10.97 1.25 -15.13
C PRO A 178 -10.53 2.56 -14.47
N SER A 179 -11.45 3.29 -13.84
CA SER A 179 -11.17 4.49 -13.05
C SER A 179 -10.53 4.18 -11.69
N VAL A 180 -10.54 2.90 -11.26
CA VAL A 180 -10.00 2.45 -9.97
C VAL A 180 -8.70 1.68 -10.22
N ARG A 181 -7.58 2.27 -9.84
CA ARG A 181 -6.27 1.64 -9.98
C ARG A 181 -5.87 0.91 -8.71
N LEU A 182 -5.75 -0.42 -8.79
CA LEU A 182 -5.36 -1.28 -7.68
C LEU A 182 -3.83 -1.45 -7.62
N HIS A 183 -3.29 -1.35 -6.41
CA HIS A 183 -1.95 -1.80 -6.03
C HIS A 183 -2.07 -2.87 -4.95
N THR A 184 -1.71 -4.11 -5.27
CA THR A 184 -1.62 -5.21 -4.31
C THR A 184 -0.16 -5.45 -3.96
N THR A 185 0.18 -5.42 -2.68
CA THR A 185 1.50 -5.73 -2.15
C THR A 185 1.43 -6.88 -1.14
N TYR A 186 2.53 -7.60 -0.97
CA TYR A 186 2.61 -8.85 -0.24
C TYR A 186 3.35 -8.64 1.08
N SER A 187 2.77 -9.13 2.19
CA SER A 187 3.30 -8.97 3.56
C SER A 187 3.59 -10.29 4.27
N PHE A 188 3.40 -11.43 3.61
CA PHE A 188 3.58 -12.75 4.23
C PHE A 188 4.90 -12.87 5.00
N GLY A 189 4.81 -13.00 6.33
CA GLY A 189 5.97 -13.11 7.20
C GLY A 189 6.77 -11.82 7.38
N LEU A 190 6.36 -10.71 6.75
CA LEU A 190 6.97 -9.39 6.92
C LEU A 190 6.19 -8.55 7.93
N ASP A 191 4.88 -8.78 8.03
CA ASP A 191 3.98 -8.05 8.90
C ASP A 191 2.77 -8.96 9.25
N ASP A 192 1.81 -8.47 10.05
CA ASP A 192 0.69 -9.25 10.58
C ASP A 192 -0.38 -9.65 9.55
N GLN A 193 -0.46 -8.94 8.43
CA GLN A 193 -1.36 -9.22 7.32
C GLN A 193 -0.64 -9.99 6.19
N GLU A 194 -1.41 -10.52 5.26
CA GLU A 194 -0.87 -11.23 4.09
C GLU A 194 -0.65 -10.30 2.91
N PHE A 195 -1.55 -9.30 2.77
CA PHE A 195 -1.50 -8.30 1.70
C PHE A 195 -1.84 -6.91 2.24
N ILE A 196 -1.34 -5.89 1.55
CA ILE A 196 -1.93 -4.56 1.56
C ILE A 196 -2.51 -4.30 0.18
N VAL A 197 -3.78 -3.90 0.15
CA VAL A 197 -4.47 -3.46 -1.05
C VAL A 197 -4.70 -1.95 -0.96
N ALA A 198 -4.29 -1.25 -2.01
CA ALA A 198 -4.38 0.20 -2.09
C ALA A 198 -5.01 0.58 -3.44
N PHE A 199 -6.09 1.35 -3.41
CA PHE A 199 -6.87 1.72 -4.59
C PHE A 199 -6.82 3.23 -4.78
N GLU A 200 -6.24 3.69 -5.89
CA GLU A 200 -6.25 5.09 -6.28
C GLU A 200 -7.39 5.38 -7.26
N THR A 201 -8.16 6.44 -7.02
CA THR A 201 -9.23 6.88 -7.92
C THR A 201 -9.60 8.35 -7.70
N ASP A 202 -10.16 8.99 -8.72
CA ASP A 202 -10.84 10.29 -8.60
C ASP A 202 -12.35 10.14 -8.39
N LYS A 203 -12.86 8.90 -8.47
CA LYS A 203 -14.28 8.56 -8.39
C LYS A 203 -14.54 7.58 -7.23
N PRO A 204 -14.75 8.08 -6.00
CA PRO A 204 -14.96 7.21 -4.84
C PRO A 204 -16.22 6.34 -4.95
N GLN A 205 -17.25 6.77 -5.72
CA GLN A 205 -18.43 5.98 -6.01
C GLN A 205 -18.09 4.71 -6.80
N ASP A 206 -17.19 4.80 -7.81
CA ASP A 206 -16.77 3.62 -8.58
C ASP A 206 -16.05 2.59 -7.70
N PHE A 207 -15.29 3.06 -6.68
CA PHE A 207 -14.66 2.17 -5.70
C PHE A 207 -15.68 1.49 -4.79
N LEU A 208 -16.71 2.23 -4.34
CA LEU A 208 -17.80 1.67 -3.54
C LEU A 208 -18.51 0.56 -4.31
N ASP A 209 -18.92 0.84 -5.55
CA ASP A 209 -19.64 -0.10 -6.41
C ASP A 209 -18.77 -1.34 -6.72
N LEU A 210 -17.48 -1.14 -7.02
CA LEU A 210 -16.50 -2.21 -7.21
C LEU A 210 -16.46 -3.14 -5.98
N VAL A 211 -16.34 -2.59 -4.78
CA VAL A 211 -16.24 -3.40 -3.56
C VAL A 211 -17.55 -4.15 -3.30
N MET A 212 -18.71 -3.54 -3.56
CA MET A 212 -20.02 -4.20 -3.45
C MET A 212 -20.09 -5.42 -4.38
N GLU A 213 -19.76 -5.28 -5.67
CA GLU A 213 -19.75 -6.41 -6.61
C GLU A 213 -18.71 -7.49 -6.20
N LEU A 214 -17.54 -7.09 -5.73
CA LEU A 214 -16.51 -8.04 -5.27
C LEU A 214 -16.97 -8.87 -4.06
N ARG A 215 -17.84 -8.34 -3.19
CA ARG A 215 -18.41 -9.09 -2.06
C ARG A 215 -19.30 -10.25 -2.50
N GLU A 216 -19.91 -10.17 -3.67
CA GLU A 216 -20.78 -11.20 -4.23
C GLU A 216 -20.00 -12.35 -4.90
N THR A 217 -18.70 -12.20 -5.13
CA THR A 217 -17.86 -13.22 -5.77
C THR A 217 -17.63 -14.44 -4.90
N LYS A 218 -17.41 -15.59 -5.53
CA LYS A 218 -17.07 -16.84 -4.84
C LYS A 218 -15.81 -16.74 -4.01
N GLY A 219 -14.84 -15.92 -4.42
CA GLY A 219 -13.58 -15.69 -3.72
C GLY A 219 -13.71 -14.90 -2.42
N SER A 220 -14.82 -14.15 -2.26
CA SER A 220 -15.03 -13.28 -1.09
C SER A 220 -15.23 -14.06 0.21
N LYS A 221 -15.86 -15.25 0.15
CA LYS A 221 -16.06 -16.12 1.33
C LYS A 221 -14.76 -16.57 2.00
N PHE A 222 -13.65 -16.50 1.29
CA PHE A 222 -12.32 -16.80 1.83
C PHE A 222 -11.58 -15.56 2.36
N THR A 223 -12.27 -14.45 2.54
CA THR A 223 -11.69 -13.27 3.20
C THR A 223 -11.85 -13.44 4.72
N LEU A 224 -10.73 -13.50 5.43
CA LEU A 224 -10.71 -13.56 6.89
C LEU A 224 -10.77 -12.15 7.49
N ARG A 225 -10.02 -11.19 6.92
CA ARG A 225 -9.93 -9.82 7.41
C ARG A 225 -9.59 -8.87 6.26
N ASP A 226 -10.28 -7.74 6.22
CA ASP A 226 -10.05 -6.63 5.30
C ASP A 226 -10.28 -5.27 5.98
N THR A 227 -9.99 -5.20 7.26
CA THR A 227 -10.12 -4.02 8.12
C THR A 227 -8.86 -3.81 8.95
N PRO A 228 -8.58 -2.56 9.42
CA PRO A 228 -9.34 -1.33 9.20
C PRO A 228 -9.19 -0.76 7.77
N ILE A 229 -10.24 -0.12 7.25
CA ILE A 229 -10.21 0.57 5.97
C ILE A 229 -9.91 2.05 6.21
N PHE A 230 -9.02 2.63 5.39
CA PHE A 230 -8.64 4.03 5.44
C PHE A 230 -9.02 4.73 4.14
N THR A 231 -9.88 5.74 4.24
CA THR A 231 -10.20 6.66 3.15
C THR A 231 -9.29 7.88 3.28
N CYS A 232 -8.45 8.11 2.28
CA CYS A 232 -7.39 9.11 2.33
C CYS A 232 -7.56 10.11 1.17
N VAL A 233 -7.40 11.42 1.46
CA VAL A 233 -7.41 12.49 0.45
C VAL A 233 -5.99 12.93 0.17
N ALA A 234 -5.53 12.80 -1.08
CA ALA A 234 -4.20 13.20 -1.50
C ALA A 234 -4.01 14.71 -1.35
N LYS A 235 -2.99 15.12 -0.62
CA LYS A 235 -2.61 16.52 -0.42
C LYS A 235 -1.08 16.67 -0.39
N PRO A 236 -0.54 17.80 -0.88
CA PRO A 236 0.82 18.20 -0.54
C PRO A 236 1.00 18.20 0.98
N PHE A 237 2.17 17.82 1.47
CA PHE A 237 2.36 17.68 2.93
C PHE A 237 2.20 19.02 3.69
N SER A 238 2.46 20.16 3.05
CA SER A 238 2.17 21.50 3.60
C SER A 238 0.67 21.71 3.89
N GLU A 239 -0.20 21.21 3.01
CA GLU A 239 -1.65 21.28 3.22
C GLU A 239 -2.12 20.28 4.29
N VAL A 240 -1.50 19.08 4.36
CA VAL A 240 -1.74 18.14 5.47
C VAL A 240 -1.42 18.81 6.81
N LEU A 241 -0.27 19.47 6.94
CA LEU A 241 0.10 20.21 8.16
C LEU A 241 -0.89 21.33 8.49
N HIS A 242 -1.39 22.04 7.50
CA HIS A 242 -2.46 23.04 7.68
C HIS A 242 -3.75 22.40 8.21
N ASP A 243 -4.18 21.26 7.66
CA ASP A 243 -5.36 20.52 8.16
C ASP A 243 -5.22 20.13 9.64
N LEU A 244 -3.99 19.87 10.10
CA LEU A 244 -3.70 19.57 11.51
C LEU A 244 -3.76 20.80 12.42
N GLY A 245 -3.84 22.02 11.89
CA GLY A 245 -3.85 23.30 12.62
C GLY A 245 -2.46 23.91 12.77
N GLY A 246 -1.55 23.58 11.83
CA GLY A 246 -0.18 24.13 11.72
C GLY A 246 -0.13 25.45 10.97
#